data_5ed4863ca29427572f966b6a414b35c3
#
_entry.id   5ed4863ca29427572f966b6a414b35c3
#
_cell.length_a   1.000
_cell.length_b   1.000
_cell.length_c   1.000
_cell.angle_alpha   90.00
_cell.angle_beta   90.00
_cell.angle_gamma   90.00
#
_symmetry.space_group_name_H-M   'P 1'
#
loop_
_entity.id
_entity.type
_entity.pdbx_description
1 polymer ?
#
loop_
_entity_poly.entity_id
_entity_poly.type
_entity_poly.pdbx_seq_one_letter_code
_entity_poly.pdbx_strand_id
1 'polypeptide(L)'
;MDLDIVTLARIQFAMTTIFHYFFVPFSIGTGFIVAIMETMYVIKKDDLYLKMTKFWANIFLLSFAVGVVTGLIQEFQFGMNWSDYSRFVGDIFGAPLAVEALLAFFLESTFIGLWLFTWDKVSPKLHVTFIWLVCFGTLMSAFWILVANSFMQHPVGYTINNGRAEMTDFVALFTSPQVFYEFTHVIAGAIIMGGIAIAGMAAIQLLRTK
;
A
#
# COMPACT_ATOMS: atom_id res chain seq x y z
N MET A 1 -30.36 -7.87 -20.34
CA MET A 1 -29.49 -6.67 -20.48
C MET A 1 -28.20 -7.17 -21.11
N ASP A 2 -28.03 -6.96 -22.41
CA ASP A 2 -26.79 -7.37 -23.10
C ASP A 2 -25.73 -6.32 -22.74
N LEU A 3 -24.85 -6.68 -21.80
CA LEU A 3 -23.71 -5.85 -21.44
C LEU A 3 -22.70 -5.92 -22.59
N ASP A 4 -22.34 -4.78 -23.17
CA ASP A 4 -21.29 -4.74 -24.18
C ASP A 4 -19.90 -5.01 -23.59
N ILE A 5 -18.94 -5.39 -24.41
CA ILE A 5 -17.57 -5.74 -24.00
C ILE A 5 -16.88 -4.60 -23.24
N VAL A 6 -17.13 -3.34 -23.64
CA VAL A 6 -16.52 -2.16 -23.01
C VAL A 6 -17.05 -1.98 -21.59
N THR A 7 -18.36 -2.13 -21.41
CA THR A 7 -18.97 -2.06 -20.09
C THR A 7 -18.46 -3.16 -19.16
N LEU A 8 -18.34 -4.40 -19.65
CA LEU A 8 -17.77 -5.51 -18.88
C LEU A 8 -16.30 -5.24 -18.50
N ALA A 9 -15.49 -4.75 -19.41
CA ALA A 9 -14.09 -4.39 -19.14
C ALA A 9 -13.97 -3.29 -18.06
N ARG A 10 -14.83 -2.26 -18.13
CA ARG A 10 -14.89 -1.19 -17.12
C ARG A 10 -15.31 -1.71 -15.74
N ILE A 11 -16.31 -2.60 -15.69
CA ILE A 11 -16.75 -3.23 -14.44
C ILE A 11 -15.62 -4.07 -13.86
N GLN A 12 -14.95 -4.89 -14.64
CA GLN A 12 -13.82 -5.71 -14.20
C GLN A 12 -12.69 -4.84 -13.62
N PHE A 13 -12.29 -3.78 -14.31
CA PHE A 13 -11.27 -2.86 -13.84
C PHE A 13 -11.70 -2.17 -12.54
N ALA A 14 -12.93 -1.64 -12.47
CA ALA A 14 -13.46 -0.99 -11.28
C ALA A 14 -13.48 -1.94 -10.07
N MET A 15 -13.93 -3.18 -10.27
CA MET A 15 -13.97 -4.18 -9.20
C MET A 15 -12.57 -4.49 -8.66
N THR A 16 -11.56 -4.70 -9.52
CA THR A 16 -10.19 -4.96 -9.08
C THR A 16 -9.61 -3.78 -8.31
N THR A 17 -9.82 -2.55 -8.81
CA THR A 17 -9.32 -1.33 -8.16
C THR A 17 -9.98 -1.09 -6.81
N ILE A 18 -11.31 -1.21 -6.71
CA ILE A 18 -12.05 -1.02 -5.46
C ILE A 18 -11.61 -2.06 -4.43
N PHE A 19 -11.47 -3.32 -4.85
CA PHE A 19 -11.07 -4.40 -3.94
C PHE A 19 -9.66 -4.19 -3.40
N HIS A 20 -8.71 -3.84 -4.27
CA HIS A 20 -7.35 -3.54 -3.87
C HIS A 20 -7.30 -2.34 -2.92
N TYR A 21 -7.95 -1.24 -3.29
CA TYR A 21 -7.96 -0.01 -2.49
C TYR A 21 -8.64 -0.15 -1.13
N PHE A 22 -9.51 -1.13 -0.94
CA PHE A 22 -10.08 -1.42 0.38
C PHE A 22 -9.04 -1.96 1.37
N PHE A 23 -8.15 -2.87 0.92
CA PHE A 23 -7.18 -3.52 1.79
C PHE A 23 -5.92 -2.69 2.02
N VAL A 24 -5.46 -1.91 1.02
CA VAL A 24 -4.20 -1.17 1.11
C VAL A 24 -4.22 -0.10 2.20
N PRO A 25 -5.15 0.86 2.24
CA PRO A 25 -5.19 1.85 3.31
C PRO A 25 -5.41 1.22 4.69
N PHE A 26 -6.20 0.15 4.77
CA PHE A 26 -6.39 -0.59 6.00
C PHE A 26 -5.08 -1.21 6.50
N SER A 27 -4.30 -1.84 5.61
CA SER A 27 -2.99 -2.42 5.94
C SER A 27 -1.99 -1.36 6.36
N ILE A 28 -1.90 -0.23 5.64
CA ILE A 28 -1.04 0.90 6.03
C ILE A 28 -1.38 1.35 7.45
N GLY A 29 -2.64 1.70 7.72
CA GLY A 29 -3.06 2.24 9.00
C GLY A 29 -2.88 1.26 10.15
N THR A 30 -3.27 -0.01 9.96
CA THR A 30 -3.11 -1.04 11.00
C THR A 30 -1.65 -1.39 11.22
N GLY A 31 -0.81 -1.44 10.17
CA GLY A 31 0.63 -1.68 10.27
C GLY A 31 1.33 -0.66 11.16
N PHE A 32 1.06 0.63 10.97
CA PHE A 32 1.59 1.69 11.85
C PHE A 32 1.17 1.52 13.30
N ILE A 33 -0.09 1.19 13.56
CA ILE A 33 -0.57 1.02 14.93
C ILE A 33 0.04 -0.22 15.59
N VAL A 34 0.21 -1.32 14.84
CA VAL A 34 0.93 -2.52 15.29
C VAL A 34 2.38 -2.17 15.65
N ALA A 35 3.08 -1.41 14.80
CA ALA A 35 4.45 -0.96 15.07
C ALA A 35 4.54 -0.09 16.34
N ILE A 36 3.56 0.80 16.56
CA ILE A 36 3.48 1.60 17.79
C ILE A 36 3.23 0.70 19.01
N MET A 37 2.29 -0.25 18.93
CA MET A 37 2.01 -1.19 20.04
C MET A 37 3.25 -2.00 20.40
N GLU A 38 3.98 -2.51 19.41
CA GLU A 38 5.22 -3.25 19.65
C GLU A 38 6.32 -2.36 20.23
N THR A 39 6.44 -1.13 19.75
CA THR A 39 7.36 -0.15 20.34
C THR A 39 7.04 0.10 21.82
N MET A 40 5.76 0.22 22.16
CA MET A 40 5.33 0.40 23.55
C MET A 40 5.65 -0.83 24.40
N TYR A 41 5.53 -2.04 23.85
CA TYR A 41 5.99 -3.26 24.51
C TYR A 41 7.48 -3.21 24.83
N VAL A 42 8.32 -2.86 23.84
CA VAL A 42 9.78 -2.79 24.02
C VAL A 42 10.18 -1.74 25.07
N ILE A 43 9.49 -0.60 25.15
CA ILE A 43 9.79 0.49 26.10
C ILE A 43 9.28 0.17 27.48
N LYS A 44 8.00 -0.23 27.61
CA LYS A 44 7.32 -0.41 28.90
C LYS A 44 7.52 -1.78 29.51
N LYS A 45 7.88 -2.78 28.70
CA LYS A 45 8.01 -4.20 29.09
C LYS A 45 6.71 -4.77 29.69
N ASP A 46 5.57 -4.31 29.21
CA ASP A 46 4.25 -4.72 29.66
C ASP A 46 3.66 -5.70 28.64
N ASP A 47 3.37 -6.91 29.09
CA ASP A 47 2.83 -8.01 28.28
C ASP A 47 1.46 -7.70 27.66
N LEU A 48 0.74 -6.72 28.17
CA LEU A 48 -0.51 -6.27 27.57
C LEU A 48 -0.26 -5.76 26.13
N TYR A 49 0.78 -4.93 25.95
CA TYR A 49 1.13 -4.43 24.61
C TYR A 49 1.56 -5.56 23.67
N LEU A 50 2.27 -6.58 24.19
CA LEU A 50 2.64 -7.76 23.38
C LEU A 50 1.39 -8.53 22.92
N LYS A 51 0.43 -8.75 23.82
CA LYS A 51 -0.85 -9.42 23.47
C LYS A 51 -1.63 -8.63 22.43
N MET A 52 -1.72 -7.31 22.57
CA MET A 52 -2.36 -6.43 21.61
C MET A 52 -1.64 -6.50 20.25
N THR A 53 -0.31 -6.41 20.24
CA THR A 53 0.48 -6.50 19.02
C THR A 53 0.23 -7.83 18.29
N LYS A 54 0.32 -8.97 18.99
CA LYS A 54 0.09 -10.31 18.38
C LYS A 54 -1.34 -10.47 17.84
N PHE A 55 -2.33 -9.92 18.52
CA PHE A 55 -3.72 -9.94 18.03
C PHE A 55 -3.87 -9.14 16.72
N TRP A 56 -3.41 -7.89 16.71
CA TRP A 56 -3.53 -7.02 15.55
C TRP A 56 -2.57 -7.41 14.41
N ALA A 57 -1.44 -8.06 14.74
CA ALA A 57 -0.52 -8.64 13.76
C ALA A 57 -1.23 -9.61 12.81
N ASN A 58 -2.09 -10.49 13.32
CA ASN A 58 -2.82 -11.45 12.48
C ASN A 58 -3.78 -10.76 11.51
N ILE A 59 -4.47 -9.71 11.98
CA ILE A 59 -5.41 -8.94 11.15
C ILE A 59 -4.64 -8.15 10.08
N PHE A 60 -3.55 -7.50 10.48
CA PHE A 60 -2.65 -6.80 9.57
C PHE A 60 -2.09 -7.72 8.48
N LEU A 61 -1.53 -8.88 8.87
CA LEU A 61 -0.95 -9.85 7.94
C LEU A 61 -1.97 -10.38 6.94
N LEU A 62 -3.19 -10.69 7.41
CA LEU A 62 -4.26 -11.14 6.52
C LEU A 62 -4.63 -10.05 5.51
N SER A 63 -4.84 -8.82 5.98
CA SER A 63 -5.14 -7.68 5.11
C SER A 63 -4.01 -7.40 4.12
N PHE A 64 -2.77 -7.44 4.59
CA PHE A 64 -1.59 -7.26 3.74
C PHE A 64 -1.50 -8.33 2.65
N ALA A 65 -1.68 -9.62 3.00
CA ALA A 65 -1.65 -10.71 2.02
C ALA A 65 -2.74 -10.56 0.95
N VAL A 66 -3.96 -10.18 1.33
CA VAL A 66 -5.05 -9.90 0.38
C VAL A 66 -4.72 -8.66 -0.47
N GLY A 67 -4.14 -7.62 0.15
CA GLY A 67 -3.66 -6.43 -0.55
C GLY A 67 -2.65 -6.77 -1.65
N VAL A 68 -1.66 -7.61 -1.35
CA VAL A 68 -0.65 -8.07 -2.33
C VAL A 68 -1.29 -8.83 -3.48
N VAL A 69 -2.16 -9.80 -3.20
CA VAL A 69 -2.84 -10.59 -4.24
C VAL A 69 -3.69 -9.70 -5.15
N THR A 70 -4.45 -8.80 -4.56
CA THR A 70 -5.31 -7.87 -5.33
C THR A 70 -4.49 -6.84 -6.10
N GLY A 71 -3.32 -6.43 -5.59
CA GLY A 71 -2.36 -5.57 -6.29
C GLY A 71 -1.80 -6.22 -7.54
N LEU A 72 -1.38 -7.48 -7.45
CA LEU A 72 -0.94 -8.25 -8.62
C LEU A 72 -2.04 -8.35 -9.69
N ILE A 73 -3.28 -8.61 -9.28
CA ILE A 73 -4.43 -8.63 -10.21
C ILE A 73 -4.60 -7.23 -10.84
N GLN A 74 -4.44 -6.17 -10.08
CA GLN A 74 -4.51 -4.79 -10.58
C GLN A 74 -3.43 -4.51 -11.64
N GLU A 75 -2.20 -4.98 -11.44
CA GLU A 75 -1.13 -4.81 -12.42
C GLU A 75 -1.44 -5.51 -13.74
N PHE A 76 -2.02 -6.70 -13.71
CA PHE A 76 -2.44 -7.37 -14.95
C PHE A 76 -3.48 -6.57 -15.75
N GLN A 77 -4.29 -5.73 -15.12
CA GLN A 77 -5.25 -4.88 -15.81
C GLN A 77 -4.57 -3.88 -16.76
N PHE A 78 -3.35 -3.44 -16.46
CA PHE A 78 -2.61 -2.52 -17.35
C PHE A 78 -2.26 -3.17 -18.70
N GLY A 79 -2.01 -4.50 -18.72
CA GLY A 79 -1.79 -5.24 -19.95
C GLY A 79 -3.08 -5.73 -20.64
N MET A 80 -4.22 -5.60 -19.99
CA MET A 80 -5.53 -6.08 -20.46
C MET A 80 -6.46 -4.91 -20.79
N ASN A 81 -7.26 -4.49 -19.80
CA ASN A 81 -8.29 -3.45 -19.99
C ASN A 81 -7.71 -2.05 -20.22
N TRP A 82 -6.46 -1.81 -19.81
CA TRP A 82 -5.73 -0.56 -20.00
C TRP A 82 -4.57 -0.67 -20.98
N SER A 83 -4.56 -1.67 -21.86
CA SER A 83 -3.45 -1.94 -22.78
C SER A 83 -3.14 -0.77 -23.72
N ASP A 84 -4.14 -0.03 -24.18
CA ASP A 84 -3.92 1.14 -25.03
C ASP A 84 -3.28 2.31 -24.29
N TYR A 85 -3.71 2.55 -23.05
CA TYR A 85 -3.08 3.52 -22.17
C TYR A 85 -1.63 3.12 -21.88
N SER A 86 -1.38 1.86 -21.51
CA SER A 86 -0.04 1.36 -21.22
C SER A 86 0.90 1.43 -22.44
N ARG A 87 0.39 1.24 -23.65
CA ARG A 87 1.17 1.47 -24.88
C ARG A 87 1.50 2.93 -25.12
N PHE A 88 0.58 3.83 -24.77
CA PHE A 88 0.77 5.26 -24.98
C PHE A 88 1.77 5.85 -23.98
N VAL A 89 1.70 5.49 -22.69
CA VAL A 89 2.51 6.08 -21.60
C VAL A 89 3.49 5.09 -20.95
N GLY A 90 3.77 3.95 -21.57
CA GLY A 90 4.52 2.84 -20.97
C GLY A 90 5.85 3.23 -20.36
N ASP A 91 6.62 4.11 -20.99
CA ASP A 91 7.91 4.57 -20.50
C ASP A 91 7.79 5.37 -19.19
N ILE A 92 6.71 6.17 -19.08
CA ILE A 92 6.50 7.10 -17.96
C ILE A 92 5.84 6.36 -16.80
N PHE A 93 4.80 5.58 -17.09
CA PHE A 93 4.01 4.88 -16.09
C PHE A 93 4.75 3.66 -15.54
N GLY A 94 5.51 2.96 -16.38
CA GLY A 94 6.24 1.74 -15.99
C GLY A 94 7.43 2.01 -15.08
N ALA A 95 8.08 3.18 -15.15
CA ALA A 95 9.25 3.48 -14.33
C ALA A 95 8.93 3.56 -12.82
N PRO A 96 7.92 4.31 -12.36
CA PRO A 96 7.49 4.30 -10.96
C PRO A 96 7.05 2.91 -10.46
N LEU A 97 6.32 2.15 -11.28
CA LEU A 97 5.90 0.79 -10.93
C LEU A 97 7.10 -0.17 -10.80
N ALA A 98 8.09 -0.05 -11.67
CA ALA A 98 9.31 -0.86 -11.56
C ALA A 98 10.11 -0.53 -10.28
N VAL A 99 10.23 0.74 -9.92
CA VAL A 99 10.88 1.15 -8.67
C VAL A 99 10.09 0.65 -7.46
N GLU A 100 8.78 0.74 -7.50
CA GLU A 100 7.90 0.18 -6.46
C GLU A 100 8.16 -1.30 -6.26
N ALA A 101 8.08 -2.10 -7.32
CA ALA A 101 8.26 -3.55 -7.25
C ALA A 101 9.67 -3.95 -6.77
N LEU A 102 10.72 -3.31 -7.29
CA LEU A 102 12.12 -3.68 -7.02
C LEU A 102 12.61 -3.20 -5.66
N LEU A 103 12.17 -2.05 -5.17
CA LEU A 103 12.66 -1.48 -3.92
C LEU A 103 11.63 -1.61 -2.79
N ALA A 104 10.43 -1.09 -3.00
CA ALA A 104 9.44 -1.01 -1.94
C ALA A 104 8.86 -2.39 -1.60
N PHE A 105 8.31 -3.10 -2.56
CA PHE A 105 7.70 -4.41 -2.32
C PHE A 105 8.73 -5.47 -1.90
N PHE A 106 9.95 -5.44 -2.45
CA PHE A 106 11.02 -6.35 -2.00
C PHE A 106 11.40 -6.09 -0.55
N LEU A 107 11.49 -4.84 -0.14
CA LEU A 107 11.75 -4.46 1.24
C LEU A 107 10.61 -4.91 2.17
N GLU A 108 9.37 -4.64 1.80
CA GLU A 108 8.19 -5.08 2.55
C GLU A 108 8.16 -6.59 2.74
N SER A 109 8.25 -7.36 1.66
CA SER A 109 8.15 -8.82 1.69
C SER A 109 9.29 -9.46 2.51
N THR A 110 10.51 -8.92 2.43
CA THR A 110 11.65 -9.37 3.21
C THR A 110 11.43 -9.14 4.70
N PHE A 111 11.09 -7.91 5.09
CA PHE A 111 10.97 -7.55 6.50
C PHE A 111 9.69 -8.07 7.15
N ILE A 112 8.60 -8.23 6.40
CA ILE A 112 7.41 -8.90 6.94
C ILE A 112 7.68 -10.38 7.23
N GLY A 113 8.46 -11.06 6.37
CA GLY A 113 8.91 -12.42 6.61
C GLY A 113 9.81 -12.51 7.85
N LEU A 114 10.82 -11.64 7.96
CA LEU A 114 11.66 -11.58 9.14
C LEU A 114 10.84 -11.30 10.41
N TRP A 115 9.97 -10.32 10.38
CA TRP A 115 9.11 -9.97 11.51
C TRP A 115 8.20 -11.14 11.93
N LEU A 116 7.58 -11.82 10.99
CA LEU A 116 6.65 -12.92 11.26
C LEU A 116 7.36 -14.14 11.89
N PHE A 117 8.56 -14.48 11.42
CA PHE A 117 9.23 -15.74 11.79
C PHE A 117 10.28 -15.61 12.88
N THR A 118 10.51 -14.43 13.46
CA THR A 118 11.59 -14.22 14.42
C THR A 118 11.15 -13.74 15.81
N TRP A 119 9.86 -13.87 16.15
CA TRP A 119 9.29 -13.38 17.41
C TRP A 119 10.11 -13.74 18.66
N ASP A 120 10.54 -14.98 18.79
CA ASP A 120 11.29 -15.44 19.96
C ASP A 120 12.77 -15.76 19.62
N LYS A 121 13.25 -15.31 18.44
CA LYS A 121 14.57 -15.64 17.92
C LYS A 121 15.56 -14.49 17.94
N VAL A 122 15.06 -13.26 17.99
CA VAL A 122 15.87 -12.04 18.00
C VAL A 122 15.52 -11.15 19.19
N SER A 123 16.37 -10.16 19.48
CA SER A 123 16.05 -9.21 20.54
C SER A 123 14.79 -8.41 20.22
N PRO A 124 13.98 -8.02 21.24
CA PRO A 124 12.77 -7.21 21.00
C PRO A 124 13.04 -5.89 20.26
N LYS A 125 14.20 -5.29 20.47
CA LYS A 125 14.60 -4.06 19.77
C LYS A 125 14.84 -4.30 18.28
N LEU A 126 15.46 -5.43 17.92
CA LEU A 126 15.67 -5.78 16.52
C LEU A 126 14.34 -6.18 15.86
N HIS A 127 13.50 -6.89 16.59
CA HIS A 127 12.19 -7.32 16.08
C HIS A 127 11.29 -6.13 15.73
N VAL A 128 11.18 -5.14 16.62
CA VAL A 128 10.39 -3.93 16.36
C VAL A 128 10.97 -3.10 15.20
N THR A 129 12.26 -3.19 14.93
CA THR A 129 12.85 -2.53 13.75
C THR A 129 12.32 -3.14 12.45
N PHE A 130 12.05 -4.43 12.41
CA PHE A 130 11.51 -5.07 11.21
C PHE A 130 10.12 -4.55 10.85
N ILE A 131 9.20 -4.41 11.81
CA ILE A 131 7.88 -3.85 11.50
C ILE A 131 7.94 -2.38 11.08
N TRP A 132 8.87 -1.58 11.64
CA TRP A 132 9.08 -0.21 11.16
C TRP A 132 9.65 -0.17 9.74
N LEU A 133 10.51 -1.12 9.36
CA LEU A 133 11.01 -1.25 7.99
C LEU A 133 9.89 -1.71 7.03
N VAL A 134 8.97 -2.56 7.48
CA VAL A 134 7.74 -2.86 6.72
C VAL A 134 6.93 -1.58 6.51
N CYS A 135 6.64 -0.81 7.56
CA CYS A 135 5.91 0.44 7.43
C CYS A 135 6.60 1.44 6.49
N PHE A 136 7.93 1.51 6.53
CA PHE A 136 8.69 2.35 5.61
C PHE A 136 8.55 1.87 4.15
N GLY A 137 8.68 0.55 3.91
CA GLY A 137 8.46 -0.04 2.59
C GLY A 137 7.06 0.26 2.05
N THR A 138 6.05 0.09 2.89
CA THR A 138 4.65 0.39 2.55
C THR A 138 4.43 1.86 2.17
N LEU A 139 5.09 2.81 2.87
CA LEU A 139 5.07 4.22 2.48
C LEU A 139 5.77 4.47 1.14
N MET A 140 6.90 3.80 0.89
CA MET A 140 7.60 3.88 -0.38
C MET A 140 6.76 3.33 -1.52
N SER A 141 6.11 2.18 -1.31
CA SER A 141 5.17 1.58 -2.28
C SER A 141 4.04 2.56 -2.62
N ALA A 142 3.36 3.08 -1.60
CA ALA A 142 2.31 4.09 -1.78
C ALA A 142 2.81 5.34 -2.51
N PHE A 143 4.02 5.80 -2.23
CA PHE A 143 4.60 6.97 -2.90
C PHE A 143 4.79 6.71 -4.40
N TRP A 144 5.41 5.60 -4.79
CA TRP A 144 5.68 5.31 -6.20
C TRP A 144 4.41 5.06 -7.01
N ILE A 145 3.41 4.39 -6.44
CA ILE A 145 2.11 4.24 -7.08
C ILE A 145 1.43 5.59 -7.27
N LEU A 146 1.54 6.49 -6.29
CA LEU A 146 0.97 7.83 -6.39
C LEU A 146 1.75 8.75 -7.36
N VAL A 147 3.05 8.51 -7.59
CA VAL A 147 3.78 9.15 -8.69
C VAL A 147 3.14 8.80 -10.03
N ALA A 148 2.85 7.52 -10.26
CA ALA A 148 2.18 7.08 -11.48
C ALA A 148 0.74 7.65 -11.58
N ASN A 149 0.00 7.68 -10.47
CA ASN A 149 -1.36 8.24 -10.43
C ASN A 149 -1.37 9.75 -10.70
N SER A 150 -0.47 10.47 -10.07
CA SER A 150 -0.32 11.92 -10.21
C SER A 150 -0.02 12.33 -11.67
N PHE A 151 0.78 11.54 -12.39
CA PHE A 151 1.00 11.76 -13.82
C PHE A 151 -0.29 11.70 -14.63
N MET A 152 -1.21 10.80 -14.31
CA MET A 152 -2.51 10.74 -15.02
C MET A 152 -3.35 11.98 -14.81
N GLN A 153 -3.22 12.65 -13.66
CA GLN A 153 -4.01 13.85 -13.32
C GLN A 153 -3.31 15.14 -13.73
N HIS A 154 -1.99 15.18 -13.62
CA HIS A 154 -1.16 16.34 -13.95
C HIS A 154 0.12 15.89 -14.68
N PRO A 155 0.04 15.65 -15.99
CA PRO A 155 1.16 15.15 -16.78
C PRO A 155 2.33 16.15 -16.84
N VAL A 156 3.53 15.71 -16.42
CA VAL A 156 4.78 16.50 -16.44
C VAL A 156 5.95 15.63 -16.91
N GLY A 157 7.04 16.24 -17.37
CA GLY A 157 8.29 15.56 -17.70
C GLY A 157 8.21 14.60 -18.90
N TYR A 158 7.37 14.92 -19.89
CA TYR A 158 7.19 14.09 -21.07
C TYR A 158 7.13 14.89 -22.36
N THR A 159 7.31 14.21 -23.48
CA THR A 159 7.06 14.72 -24.84
C THR A 159 6.27 13.71 -25.66
N ILE A 160 5.51 14.17 -26.64
CA ILE A 160 4.81 13.27 -27.59
C ILE A 160 5.73 13.04 -28.79
N ASN A 161 6.10 11.79 -29.00
CA ASN A 161 6.90 11.37 -30.13
C ASN A 161 6.29 10.13 -30.78
N ASN A 162 6.10 10.17 -32.11
CA ASN A 162 5.50 9.08 -32.90
C ASN A 162 4.16 8.55 -32.32
N GLY A 163 3.33 9.42 -31.74
CA GLY A 163 2.04 9.04 -31.15
C GLY A 163 2.15 8.34 -29.79
N ARG A 164 3.31 8.40 -29.13
CA ARG A 164 3.54 7.90 -27.76
C ARG A 164 4.07 9.02 -26.88
N ALA A 165 3.74 8.97 -25.61
CA ALA A 165 4.34 9.82 -24.61
C ALA A 165 5.66 9.18 -24.14
N GLU A 166 6.76 9.89 -24.34
CA GLU A 166 8.10 9.45 -23.93
C GLU A 166 8.58 10.32 -22.76
N MET A 167 9.20 9.69 -21.79
CA MET A 167 9.73 10.38 -20.60
C MET A 167 10.94 11.23 -20.97
N THR A 168 10.91 12.50 -20.60
CA THR A 168 12.02 13.44 -20.79
C THR A 168 12.67 13.87 -19.47
N ASP A 169 11.92 13.83 -18.38
CA ASP A 169 12.43 14.24 -17.06
C ASP A 169 11.79 13.37 -15.96
N PHE A 170 12.53 12.37 -15.50
CA PHE A 170 12.11 11.48 -14.42
C PHE A 170 11.98 12.24 -13.07
N VAL A 171 12.85 13.23 -12.83
CA VAL A 171 12.80 13.98 -11.56
C VAL A 171 11.53 14.79 -11.46
N ALA A 172 11.08 15.40 -12.56
CA ALA A 172 9.81 16.15 -12.59
C ALA A 172 8.61 15.29 -12.20
N LEU A 173 8.62 13.98 -12.49
CA LEU A 173 7.52 13.08 -12.13
C LEU A 173 7.34 13.00 -10.61
N PHE A 174 8.40 12.65 -9.87
CA PHE A 174 8.27 12.42 -8.42
C PHE A 174 8.42 13.68 -7.57
N THR A 175 8.87 14.81 -8.15
CA THR A 175 8.89 16.11 -7.48
C THR A 175 7.67 16.98 -7.77
N SER A 176 6.72 16.48 -8.56
CA SER A 176 5.47 17.18 -8.83
C SER A 176 4.71 17.49 -7.54
N PRO A 177 4.23 18.74 -7.31
CA PRO A 177 3.41 19.07 -6.14
C PRO A 177 2.17 18.18 -6.00
N GLN A 178 1.62 17.70 -7.11
CA GLN A 178 0.46 16.82 -7.12
C GLN A 178 0.72 15.51 -6.37
N VAL A 179 1.91 14.91 -6.53
CA VAL A 179 2.33 13.71 -5.80
C VAL A 179 2.24 13.92 -4.28
N PHE A 180 2.73 15.05 -3.79
CA PHE A 180 2.74 15.32 -2.35
C PHE A 180 1.35 15.57 -1.78
N TYR A 181 0.46 16.20 -2.54
CA TYR A 181 -0.94 16.36 -2.13
C TYR A 181 -1.65 15.01 -2.04
N GLU A 182 -1.53 14.18 -3.08
CA GLU A 182 -2.12 12.85 -3.11
C GLU A 182 -1.55 11.95 -2.02
N PHE A 183 -0.23 11.91 -1.87
CA PHE A 183 0.44 11.10 -0.86
C PHE A 183 -0.01 11.47 0.56
N THR A 184 0.00 12.76 0.90
CA THR A 184 -0.42 13.23 2.22
C THR A 184 -1.89 12.87 2.49
N HIS A 185 -2.76 13.07 1.50
CA HIS A 185 -4.18 12.75 1.60
C HIS A 185 -4.42 11.24 1.83
N VAL A 186 -3.79 10.39 1.02
CA VAL A 186 -3.95 8.93 1.09
C VAL A 186 -3.41 8.38 2.41
N ILE A 187 -2.22 8.83 2.85
CA ILE A 187 -1.64 8.32 4.09
C ILE A 187 -2.44 8.79 5.31
N ALA A 188 -2.90 10.04 5.34
CA ALA A 188 -3.78 10.53 6.41
C ALA A 188 -5.08 9.71 6.47
N GLY A 189 -5.71 9.44 5.32
CA GLY A 189 -6.90 8.58 5.23
C GLY A 189 -6.64 7.15 5.72
N ALA A 190 -5.50 6.58 5.38
CA ALA A 190 -5.11 5.24 5.83
C ALA A 190 -4.93 5.16 7.35
N ILE A 191 -4.27 6.15 7.95
CA ILE A 191 -4.10 6.22 9.42
C ILE A 191 -5.45 6.36 10.12
N ILE A 192 -6.33 7.21 9.60
CA ILE A 192 -7.70 7.38 10.14
C ILE A 192 -8.46 6.06 10.05
N MET A 193 -8.41 5.37 8.89
CA MET A 193 -9.10 4.09 8.69
C MET A 193 -8.63 3.03 9.67
N GLY A 194 -7.32 2.85 9.84
CA GLY A 194 -6.74 1.93 10.81
C GLY A 194 -7.13 2.28 12.25
N GLY A 195 -7.06 3.56 12.62
CA GLY A 195 -7.43 4.06 13.94
C GLY A 195 -8.91 3.79 14.27
N ILE A 196 -9.82 4.10 13.36
CA ILE A 196 -11.26 3.84 13.54
C ILE A 196 -11.54 2.34 13.64
N ALA A 197 -10.90 1.51 12.82
CA ALA A 197 -11.09 0.06 12.87
C ALA A 197 -10.68 -0.53 14.24
N ILE A 198 -9.53 -0.10 14.76
CA ILE A 198 -9.04 -0.54 16.07
C ILE A 198 -9.94 -0.04 17.20
N ALA A 199 -10.32 1.24 17.18
CA ALA A 199 -11.24 1.82 18.16
C ALA A 199 -12.61 1.14 18.15
N GLY A 200 -13.15 0.85 16.95
CA GLY A 200 -14.42 0.14 16.78
C GLY A 200 -14.38 -1.27 17.36
N MET A 201 -13.31 -2.02 17.08
CA MET A 201 -13.13 -3.37 17.63
C MET A 201 -13.00 -3.34 19.17
N ALA A 202 -12.23 -2.39 19.72
CA ALA A 202 -12.10 -2.21 21.15
C ALA A 202 -13.45 -1.87 21.83
N ALA A 203 -14.25 -1.02 21.20
CA ALA A 203 -15.60 -0.67 21.69
C ALA A 203 -16.52 -1.92 21.71
N ILE A 204 -16.50 -2.74 20.66
CA ILE A 204 -17.28 -4.00 20.62
C ILE A 204 -16.84 -4.94 21.74
N GLN A 205 -15.54 -5.09 21.99
CA GLN A 205 -15.05 -5.94 23.06
C GLN A 205 -15.49 -5.44 24.44
N LEU A 206 -15.43 -4.13 24.69
CA LEU A 206 -15.90 -3.52 25.96
C LEU A 206 -17.40 -3.73 26.18
N LEU A 207 -18.20 -3.71 25.13
CA LEU A 207 -19.64 -3.97 25.22
C LEU A 207 -19.96 -5.44 25.52
N ARG A 208 -19.11 -6.36 25.08
CA ARG A 208 -19.29 -7.82 25.30
C ARG A 208 -18.81 -8.30 26.68
N THR A 209 -17.92 -7.56 27.32
CA THR A 209 -17.36 -7.91 28.64
C THR A 209 -18.22 -7.38 29.80
N LYS A 210 -19.31 -6.70 29.51
CA LYS A 210 -20.37 -6.33 30.49
C LYS A 210 -21.49 -7.38 30.49
#